data_0fc428529c6b7cf908440f0c8e0c9483
#
_entry.id   0fc428529c6b7cf908440f0c8e0c9483
#
_cell.length_a   1.000
_cell.length_b   1.000
_cell.length_c   1.000
_cell.angle_alpha   90.00
_cell.angle_beta   90.00
_cell.angle_gamma   90.00
#
_symmetry.space_group_name_H-M   'P 1'
#
loop_
_entity.id
_entity.type
_entity.pdbx_description
1 polymer ?
#
loop_
_entity_poly.entity_id
_entity_poly.type
_entity_poly.pdbx_seq_one_letter_code
_entity_poly.pdbx_strand_id
1 'polypeptide(L)'
;MSEEAKKRIQLALALAVVVAGVRAGYILYQRHEEYLAAQKLEQAKRAGYSNPDYYVQPKKLYPYDLKSARQLTQQPVWVKEGYRYTYYAYDPARKRTDFAHEAGLLLPIERLEIKDVVTAFPPGADQRRQLMAVFQKEGKSYAVPIGFEPVGEFKIYSDEMFYVEDPHDLYKHWPADIWQAIEQHQVKPGMNEMQADFAVGMGVPDAGRSDEKTVRYPNGGKPLVVTYQGGKAIEIKAGS
;
A
#
# COMPACT_ATOMS: atom_id res chain seq x y z
N MET A 1 -68.29 -5.25 40.26
CA MET A 1 -67.51 -5.57 39.06
C MET A 1 -67.88 -7.00 38.67
N SER A 2 -68.36 -7.21 37.45
CA SER A 2 -68.83 -8.54 37.01
C SER A 2 -67.59 -9.49 36.86
N GLU A 3 -67.81 -10.80 37.04
CA GLU A 3 -66.78 -11.84 36.91
C GLU A 3 -66.10 -11.80 35.48
N GLU A 4 -66.88 -11.47 34.48
CA GLU A 4 -66.38 -11.28 33.11
C GLU A 4 -65.43 -10.08 32.99
N ALA A 5 -65.68 -8.98 33.69
CA ALA A 5 -64.82 -7.81 33.70
C ALA A 5 -63.44 -8.12 34.35
N LYS A 6 -63.46 -8.91 35.45
CA LYS A 6 -62.22 -9.38 36.10
C LYS A 6 -61.39 -10.27 35.17
N LYS A 7 -61.98 -11.22 34.44
CA LYS A 7 -61.31 -12.09 33.47
C LYS A 7 -60.68 -11.30 32.33
N ARG A 8 -61.36 -10.31 31.78
CA ARG A 8 -60.83 -9.44 30.70
C ARG A 8 -59.65 -8.62 31.19
N ILE A 9 -59.67 -8.09 32.39
CA ILE A 9 -58.51 -7.35 32.97
C ILE A 9 -57.35 -8.28 33.23
N GLN A 10 -57.55 -9.50 33.72
CA GLN A 10 -56.49 -10.48 33.91
C GLN A 10 -55.84 -10.89 32.58
N LEU A 11 -56.66 -11.08 31.54
CA LEU A 11 -56.15 -11.42 30.20
C LEU A 11 -55.31 -10.27 29.60
N ALA A 12 -55.77 -9.03 29.75
CA ALA A 12 -55.06 -7.84 29.29
C ALA A 12 -53.71 -7.65 30.02
N LEU A 13 -53.71 -7.89 31.35
CA LEU A 13 -52.46 -7.85 32.14
C LEU A 13 -51.47 -8.95 31.72
N ALA A 14 -51.96 -10.17 31.51
CA ALA A 14 -51.11 -11.27 31.03
C ALA A 14 -50.50 -10.95 29.65
N LEU A 15 -51.27 -10.40 28.72
CA LEU A 15 -50.80 -9.99 27.42
C LEU A 15 -49.74 -8.87 27.51
N ALA A 16 -49.95 -7.89 28.38
CA ALA A 16 -49.01 -6.80 28.60
C ALA A 16 -47.65 -7.31 29.15
N VAL A 17 -47.70 -8.29 30.07
CA VAL A 17 -46.46 -8.92 30.60
C VAL A 17 -45.71 -9.68 29.51
N VAL A 18 -46.40 -10.42 28.64
CA VAL A 18 -45.77 -11.13 27.50
C VAL A 18 -45.12 -10.14 26.54
N VAL A 19 -45.85 -9.08 26.15
CA VAL A 19 -45.31 -8.05 25.26
C VAL A 19 -44.10 -7.35 25.89
N ALA A 20 -44.13 -7.01 27.17
CA ALA A 20 -43.01 -6.42 27.89
C ALA A 20 -41.79 -7.38 27.93
N GLY A 21 -42.05 -8.69 28.16
CA GLY A 21 -40.99 -9.71 28.16
C GLY A 21 -40.32 -9.88 26.80
N VAL A 22 -41.08 -9.93 25.72
CA VAL A 22 -40.55 -10.01 24.35
C VAL A 22 -39.71 -8.77 24.01
N ARG A 23 -40.23 -7.58 24.38
CA ARG A 23 -39.48 -6.33 24.15
C ARG A 23 -38.20 -6.26 24.95
N ALA A 24 -38.20 -6.68 26.20
CA ALA A 24 -37.00 -6.74 27.04
C ALA A 24 -35.98 -7.74 26.48
N GLY A 25 -36.43 -8.94 26.05
CA GLY A 25 -35.57 -9.93 25.39
C GLY A 25 -34.95 -9.39 24.11
N TYR A 26 -35.70 -8.68 23.28
CA TYR A 26 -35.19 -8.07 22.05
C TYR A 26 -34.14 -6.99 22.34
N ILE A 27 -34.34 -6.13 23.34
CA ILE A 27 -33.39 -5.10 23.75
C ILE A 27 -32.08 -5.75 24.27
N LEU A 28 -32.19 -6.81 25.07
CA LEU A 28 -31.04 -7.54 25.57
C LEU A 28 -30.26 -8.22 24.46
N TYR A 29 -30.95 -8.78 23.45
CA TYR A 29 -30.34 -9.37 22.27
C TYR A 29 -29.58 -8.32 21.45
N GLN A 30 -30.18 -7.17 21.16
CA GLN A 30 -29.50 -6.07 20.46
C GLN A 30 -28.24 -5.57 21.19
N ARG A 31 -28.33 -5.36 22.51
CA ARG A 31 -27.18 -4.95 23.32
C ARG A 31 -26.08 -5.99 23.33
N HIS A 32 -26.43 -7.27 23.31
CA HIS A 32 -25.42 -8.34 23.20
C HIS A 32 -24.70 -8.33 21.86
N GLU A 33 -25.40 -8.13 20.76
CA GLU A 33 -24.81 -8.00 19.42
C GLU A 33 -23.90 -6.78 19.32
N GLU A 34 -24.33 -5.62 19.84
CA GLU A 34 -23.52 -4.39 19.90
C GLU A 34 -22.24 -4.61 20.73
N TYR A 35 -22.34 -5.30 21.85
CA TYR A 35 -21.20 -5.64 22.70
C TYR A 35 -20.20 -6.55 21.98
N LEU A 36 -20.67 -7.59 21.28
CA LEU A 36 -19.82 -8.47 20.49
C LEU A 36 -19.15 -7.74 19.32
N ALA A 37 -19.87 -6.84 18.66
CA ALA A 37 -19.30 -6.01 17.59
C ALA A 37 -18.22 -5.06 18.12
N ALA A 38 -18.45 -4.44 19.27
CA ALA A 38 -17.46 -3.58 19.93
C ALA A 38 -16.21 -4.35 20.35
N GLN A 39 -16.36 -5.57 20.90
CA GLN A 39 -15.22 -6.44 21.22
C GLN A 39 -14.40 -6.83 20.00
N LYS A 40 -15.06 -7.21 18.90
CA LYS A 40 -14.39 -7.53 17.64
C LYS A 40 -13.59 -6.33 17.10
N LEU A 41 -14.17 -5.13 17.18
CA LEU A 41 -13.52 -3.90 16.75
C LEU A 41 -12.31 -3.57 17.63
N GLU A 42 -12.40 -3.75 18.95
CA GLU A 42 -11.27 -3.56 19.87
C GLU A 42 -10.16 -4.59 19.65
N GLN A 43 -10.52 -5.86 19.42
CA GLN A 43 -9.56 -6.91 19.08
C GLN A 43 -8.86 -6.62 17.75
N ALA A 44 -9.60 -6.17 16.72
CA ALA A 44 -9.03 -5.75 15.44
C ALA A 44 -8.08 -4.55 15.58
N LYS A 45 -8.45 -3.55 16.41
CA LYS A 45 -7.56 -2.43 16.75
C LYS A 45 -6.29 -2.89 17.45
N ARG A 46 -6.40 -3.76 18.47
CA ARG A 46 -5.23 -4.31 19.20
C ARG A 46 -4.35 -5.16 18.29
N ALA A 47 -4.92 -5.97 17.39
CA ALA A 47 -4.17 -6.72 16.39
C ALA A 47 -3.44 -5.80 15.39
N GLY A 48 -4.06 -4.68 14.99
CA GLY A 48 -3.42 -3.65 14.17
C GLY A 48 -2.23 -2.99 14.86
N TYR A 49 -2.38 -2.64 16.13
CA TYR A 49 -1.29 -2.05 16.94
C TYR A 49 -0.17 -3.04 17.26
N SER A 50 -0.40 -4.36 17.17
CA SER A 50 0.63 -5.37 17.39
C SER A 50 1.39 -5.77 16.11
N ASN A 51 0.99 -5.25 14.94
CA ASN A 51 1.73 -5.51 13.69
C ASN A 51 3.07 -4.77 13.69
N PRO A 52 4.20 -5.48 13.69
CA PRO A 52 5.53 -4.86 13.72
C PRO A 52 5.80 -3.96 12.52
N ASP A 53 5.12 -4.14 11.38
CA ASP A 53 5.26 -3.29 10.19
C ASP A 53 4.95 -1.82 10.48
N TYR A 54 4.02 -1.52 11.40
CA TYR A 54 3.69 -0.14 11.79
C TYR A 54 4.79 0.60 12.55
N TYR A 55 5.77 -0.12 13.10
CA TYR A 55 6.87 0.47 13.85
C TYR A 55 8.12 0.68 13.00
N VAL A 56 8.12 0.23 11.75
CA VAL A 56 9.22 0.44 10.83
C VAL A 56 9.21 1.89 10.35
N GLN A 57 10.28 2.62 10.64
CA GLN A 57 10.45 4.01 10.22
C GLN A 57 11.69 4.12 9.32
N PRO A 58 11.54 4.00 7.99
CA PRO A 58 12.64 4.13 7.07
C PRO A 58 13.27 5.53 7.14
N LYS A 59 14.59 5.58 7.08
CA LYS A 59 15.33 6.83 6.98
C LYS A 59 14.98 7.59 5.72
N LYS A 60 14.94 8.92 5.79
CA LYS A 60 14.67 9.84 4.67
C LYS A 60 15.80 10.86 4.56
N LEU A 61 16.09 11.30 3.33
CA LEU A 61 17.14 12.28 3.04
C LEU A 61 16.62 13.71 2.97
N TYR A 62 15.32 13.90 2.70
CA TYR A 62 14.65 15.20 2.54
C TYR A 62 15.37 16.16 1.57
N PRO A 63 15.70 15.73 0.35
CA PRO A 63 16.37 16.61 -0.60
C PRO A 63 15.42 17.74 -1.04
N TYR A 64 15.99 18.95 -1.19
CA TYR A 64 15.23 20.15 -1.57
C TYR A 64 15.82 20.84 -2.80
N ASP A 65 17.02 20.46 -3.23
CA ASP A 65 17.70 20.97 -4.43
C ASP A 65 18.54 19.89 -5.12
N LEU A 66 19.13 20.23 -6.27
CA LEU A 66 20.00 19.31 -7.02
C LEU A 66 21.20 18.83 -6.19
N LYS A 67 21.77 19.72 -5.35
CA LYS A 67 22.95 19.38 -4.55
C LYS A 67 22.60 18.37 -3.46
N SER A 68 21.53 18.61 -2.73
CA SER A 68 21.07 17.69 -1.69
C SER A 68 20.57 16.36 -2.27
N ALA A 69 19.94 16.35 -3.45
CA ALA A 69 19.50 15.13 -4.14
C ALA A 69 20.69 14.24 -4.56
N ARG A 70 21.88 14.80 -4.77
CA ARG A 70 23.10 14.01 -5.03
C ARG A 70 23.55 13.16 -3.86
N GLN A 71 22.98 13.32 -2.66
CA GLN A 71 23.23 12.37 -1.57
C GLN A 71 22.80 10.94 -1.93
N LEU A 72 21.86 10.77 -2.87
CA LEU A 72 21.49 9.45 -3.40
C LEU A 72 22.66 8.69 -4.06
N THR A 73 23.74 9.39 -4.48
CA THR A 73 24.91 8.73 -5.08
C THR A 73 25.87 8.13 -4.05
N GLN A 74 25.69 8.39 -2.77
CA GLN A 74 26.64 8.01 -1.72
C GLN A 74 26.43 6.58 -1.21
N GLN A 75 25.25 5.99 -1.49
CA GLN A 75 24.86 4.67 -1.02
C GLN A 75 23.89 4.02 -2.00
N PRO A 76 23.78 2.68 -2.02
CA PRO A 76 22.73 2.03 -2.79
C PRO A 76 21.36 2.45 -2.27
N VAL A 77 20.39 2.44 -3.18
CA VAL A 77 18.99 2.67 -2.87
C VAL A 77 18.15 1.49 -3.36
N TRP A 78 17.00 1.25 -2.74
CA TRP A 78 16.05 0.22 -3.15
C TRP A 78 14.74 0.88 -3.55
N VAL A 79 14.18 0.41 -4.64
CA VAL A 79 12.91 0.93 -5.15
C VAL A 79 11.80 0.57 -4.19
N LYS A 80 11.01 1.57 -3.75
CA LYS A 80 9.82 1.34 -2.95
C LYS A 80 8.70 0.76 -3.80
N GLU A 81 7.78 0.12 -3.11
CA GLU A 81 6.50 -0.27 -3.67
C GLU A 81 5.79 0.98 -4.20
N GLY A 82 5.55 1.04 -5.50
CA GLY A 82 4.92 2.19 -6.14
C GLY A 82 4.15 1.76 -7.37
N TYR A 83 3.38 2.71 -7.92
CA TYR A 83 2.54 2.37 -9.07
C TYR A 83 3.36 2.18 -10.35
N ARG A 84 4.17 3.16 -10.69
CA ARG A 84 4.91 3.21 -11.96
C ARG A 84 6.08 4.15 -11.85
N TYR A 85 7.27 3.61 -11.79
CA TYR A 85 8.51 4.38 -11.88
C TYR A 85 9.15 4.10 -13.24
N THR A 86 8.62 4.76 -14.28
CA THR A 86 9.14 4.64 -15.64
C THR A 86 10.52 5.26 -15.74
N TYR A 87 11.48 4.54 -16.33
CA TYR A 87 12.81 5.05 -16.61
C TYR A 87 13.07 5.11 -18.12
N TYR A 88 14.03 5.94 -18.52
CA TYR A 88 14.36 6.29 -19.88
C TYR A 88 15.83 6.03 -20.16
N ALA A 89 16.18 5.75 -21.42
CA ALA A 89 17.58 5.65 -21.83
C ALA A 89 18.30 7.00 -21.59
N TYR A 90 19.54 6.93 -21.10
CA TYR A 90 20.36 8.10 -20.82
C TYR A 90 21.70 8.01 -21.55
N ASP A 91 22.05 9.08 -22.29
CA ASP A 91 23.36 9.23 -22.94
C ASP A 91 24.27 10.05 -22.00
N PRO A 92 25.25 9.42 -21.32
CA PRO A 92 26.16 10.14 -20.43
C PRO A 92 27.10 11.10 -21.15
N ALA A 93 27.47 10.82 -22.41
CA ALA A 93 28.35 11.68 -23.18
C ALA A 93 27.69 13.00 -23.59
N ARG A 94 26.41 12.91 -23.96
CA ARG A 94 25.58 14.08 -24.33
C ARG A 94 24.80 14.67 -23.17
N LYS A 95 24.80 14.00 -22.01
CA LYS A 95 23.99 14.31 -20.83
C LYS A 95 22.50 14.46 -21.17
N ARG A 96 21.98 13.55 -21.98
CA ARG A 96 20.63 13.64 -22.53
C ARG A 96 19.80 12.41 -22.21
N THR A 97 18.57 12.63 -21.76
CA THR A 97 17.54 11.60 -21.56
C THR A 97 16.67 11.48 -22.80
N ASP A 98 16.41 10.27 -23.26
CA ASP A 98 15.49 9.98 -24.35
C ASP A 98 14.06 9.79 -23.80
N PHE A 99 13.33 10.89 -23.68
CA PHE A 99 11.95 10.85 -23.22
C PHE A 99 10.95 10.31 -24.26
N ALA A 100 11.37 10.13 -25.51
CA ALA A 100 10.47 9.67 -26.57
C ALA A 100 10.08 8.20 -26.40
N HIS A 101 10.97 7.42 -25.73
CA HIS A 101 10.77 5.99 -25.56
C HIS A 101 10.99 5.60 -24.09
N GLU A 102 9.96 5.01 -23.49
CA GLU A 102 10.10 4.38 -22.17
C GLU A 102 11.03 3.16 -22.30
N ALA A 103 12.08 3.09 -21.47
CA ALA A 103 13.01 1.97 -21.48
C ALA A 103 12.54 0.82 -20.58
N GLY A 104 11.67 1.11 -19.60
CA GLY A 104 11.09 0.12 -18.69
C GLY A 104 10.51 0.74 -17.43
N LEU A 105 10.12 -0.15 -16.53
CA LEU A 105 9.62 0.19 -15.19
C LEU A 105 10.59 -0.35 -14.15
N LEU A 106 10.85 0.43 -13.10
CA LEU A 106 11.55 -0.07 -11.92
C LEU A 106 10.63 -1.02 -11.16
N LEU A 107 11.20 -2.13 -10.72
CA LEU A 107 10.49 -3.12 -9.91
C LEU A 107 10.64 -2.82 -8.42
N PRO A 108 9.66 -3.18 -7.59
CA PRO A 108 9.80 -3.06 -6.14
C PRO A 108 11.05 -3.81 -5.65
N ILE A 109 11.70 -3.26 -4.64
CA ILE A 109 12.89 -3.81 -3.97
C ILE A 109 14.11 -3.94 -4.91
N GLU A 110 14.02 -3.50 -6.17
CA GLU A 110 15.18 -3.46 -7.07
C GLU A 110 16.27 -2.55 -6.47
N ARG A 111 17.47 -3.11 -6.27
CA ARG A 111 18.62 -2.36 -5.76
C ARG A 111 19.27 -1.58 -6.89
N LEU A 112 19.40 -0.27 -6.70
CA LEU A 112 20.02 0.64 -7.66
C LEU A 112 21.23 1.33 -7.05
N GLU A 113 22.23 1.57 -7.90
CA GLU A 113 23.35 2.47 -7.60
C GLU A 113 23.19 3.74 -8.43
N ILE A 114 22.78 4.82 -7.79
CA ILE A 114 22.63 6.11 -8.46
C ILE A 114 24.02 6.67 -8.73
N LYS A 115 24.32 6.93 -9.99
CA LYS A 115 25.64 7.40 -10.45
C LYS A 115 25.72 8.93 -10.50
N ASP A 116 24.60 9.60 -10.80
CA ASP A 116 24.50 11.07 -10.80
C ASP A 116 23.03 11.49 -10.64
N VAL A 117 22.81 12.74 -10.29
CA VAL A 117 21.51 13.41 -10.36
C VAL A 117 21.66 14.60 -11.27
N VAL A 118 20.86 14.63 -12.33
CA VAL A 118 20.92 15.64 -13.39
C VAL A 118 19.58 16.29 -13.61
N THR A 119 19.56 17.40 -14.32
CA THR A 119 18.32 18.03 -14.79
C THR A 119 18.09 17.76 -16.26
N ALA A 120 16.83 17.56 -16.66
CA ALA A 120 16.44 17.35 -18.05
C ALA A 120 15.12 18.07 -18.34
N PHE A 121 14.90 18.41 -19.61
CA PHE A 121 13.67 19.00 -20.10
C PHE A 121 12.93 17.97 -20.95
N PRO A 122 11.75 17.48 -20.52
CA PRO A 122 10.92 16.63 -21.36
C PRO A 122 10.36 17.42 -22.55
N PRO A 123 10.16 16.78 -23.72
CA PRO A 123 9.53 17.44 -24.86
C PRO A 123 8.03 17.70 -24.58
N GLY A 124 7.48 18.76 -25.15
CA GLY A 124 6.05 19.07 -25.08
C GLY A 124 5.71 20.40 -24.43
N ALA A 125 4.41 20.64 -24.24
CA ALA A 125 3.89 21.91 -23.73
C ALA A 125 4.21 22.17 -22.25
N ASP A 126 4.37 21.11 -21.46
CA ASP A 126 4.74 21.19 -20.05
C ASP A 126 6.25 20.97 -19.88
N GLN A 127 7.01 21.99 -20.32
CA GLN A 127 8.49 21.98 -20.30
C GLN A 127 9.08 22.22 -18.90
N ARG A 128 8.45 21.71 -17.85
CA ARG A 128 9.03 21.81 -16.51
C ARG A 128 10.33 21.01 -16.44
N ARG A 129 11.37 21.66 -15.96
CA ARG A 129 12.67 21.02 -15.73
C ARG A 129 12.50 19.88 -14.73
N GLN A 130 12.85 18.67 -15.13
CA GLN A 130 12.81 17.49 -14.29
C GLN A 130 14.17 17.24 -13.64
N LEU A 131 14.13 16.68 -12.44
CA LEU A 131 15.29 16.14 -11.75
C LEU A 131 15.31 14.62 -11.98
N MET A 132 16.43 14.12 -12.51
CA MET A 132 16.59 12.73 -12.94
C MET A 132 17.69 12.05 -12.15
N ALA A 133 17.41 10.89 -11.54
CA ALA A 133 18.43 10.02 -10.99
C ALA A 133 18.97 9.10 -12.10
N VAL A 134 20.27 9.14 -12.34
CA VAL A 134 20.96 8.34 -13.35
C VAL A 134 21.51 7.08 -12.70
N PHE A 135 21.24 5.92 -13.30
CA PHE A 135 21.71 4.62 -12.83
C PHE A 135 22.14 3.73 -14.00
N GLN A 136 22.77 2.60 -13.71
CA GLN A 136 23.17 1.61 -14.71
C GLN A 136 22.44 0.29 -14.47
N LYS A 137 22.00 -0.33 -15.56
CA LYS A 137 21.41 -1.67 -15.59
C LYS A 137 21.92 -2.39 -16.83
N GLU A 138 22.47 -3.59 -16.66
CA GLU A 138 23.02 -4.41 -17.75
C GLU A 138 24.02 -3.66 -18.64
N GLY A 139 24.87 -2.82 -18.02
CA GLY A 139 25.89 -2.05 -18.71
C GLY A 139 25.40 -0.82 -19.49
N LYS A 140 24.10 -0.54 -19.47
CA LYS A 140 23.49 0.65 -20.09
C LYS A 140 23.12 1.69 -19.04
N SER A 141 23.16 2.96 -19.44
CA SER A 141 22.76 4.08 -18.57
C SER A 141 21.29 4.45 -18.78
N TYR A 142 20.61 4.65 -17.68
CA TYR A 142 19.20 5.05 -17.64
C TYR A 142 19.01 6.20 -16.67
N ALA A 143 17.88 6.89 -16.78
CA ALA A 143 17.48 7.95 -15.88
C ALA A 143 16.00 7.82 -15.51
N VAL A 144 15.69 8.01 -14.24
CA VAL A 144 14.31 8.02 -13.71
C VAL A 144 14.00 9.38 -13.10
N PRO A 145 12.81 9.97 -13.38
CA PRO A 145 12.39 11.22 -12.75
C PRO A 145 12.23 11.06 -11.24
N ILE A 146 12.86 11.94 -10.46
CA ILE A 146 12.76 11.96 -8.99
C ILE A 146 12.22 13.29 -8.46
N GLY A 147 11.90 14.23 -9.35
CA GLY A 147 11.40 15.55 -9.00
C GLY A 147 11.24 16.44 -10.22
N PHE A 148 10.65 17.60 -10.02
CA PHE A 148 10.49 18.62 -11.06
C PHE A 148 10.52 20.02 -10.44
N GLU A 149 10.75 21.05 -11.26
CA GLU A 149 10.77 22.45 -10.88
C GLU A 149 9.54 23.17 -11.43
N PRO A 150 8.49 23.40 -10.60
CA PRO A 150 7.29 24.07 -11.05
C PRO A 150 7.46 25.61 -11.21
N VAL A 151 8.10 26.28 -10.25
CA VAL A 151 8.33 27.72 -10.23
C VAL A 151 9.58 28.04 -9.41
N GLY A 152 10.78 27.84 -10.00
CA GLY A 152 12.05 28.23 -9.37
C GLY A 152 12.55 27.35 -8.20
N GLU A 153 11.71 26.47 -7.67
CA GLU A 153 12.07 25.53 -6.60
C GLU A 153 11.78 24.09 -7.04
N PHE A 154 12.63 23.13 -6.62
CA PHE A 154 12.40 21.72 -6.92
C PHE A 154 11.39 21.11 -5.95
N LYS A 155 10.41 20.40 -6.50
CA LYS A 155 9.60 19.44 -5.77
C LYS A 155 10.20 18.05 -5.97
N ILE A 156 10.90 17.54 -4.96
CA ILE A 156 11.63 16.26 -5.01
C ILE A 156 10.85 15.22 -4.21
N TYR A 157 10.65 14.04 -4.81
CA TYR A 157 9.90 12.92 -4.22
C TYR A 157 10.71 11.63 -4.15
N SER A 158 12.06 11.73 -4.20
CA SER A 158 12.94 10.55 -4.12
C SER A 158 12.75 9.73 -2.84
N ASP A 159 12.39 10.37 -1.71
CA ASP A 159 12.11 9.68 -0.45
C ASP A 159 10.80 8.86 -0.47
N GLU A 160 9.94 9.13 -1.45
CA GLU A 160 8.74 8.34 -1.71
C GLU A 160 9.00 7.20 -2.68
N MET A 161 10.08 7.30 -3.47
CA MET A 161 10.47 6.30 -4.47
C MET A 161 11.50 5.30 -3.96
N PHE A 162 12.37 5.69 -3.03
CA PHE A 162 13.52 4.89 -2.63
C PHE A 162 13.62 4.72 -1.12
N TYR A 163 14.00 3.50 -0.72
CA TYR A 163 14.63 3.24 0.57
C TYR A 163 16.12 3.54 0.45
N VAL A 164 16.68 4.17 1.47
CA VAL A 164 18.14 4.42 1.62
C VAL A 164 18.77 3.47 2.64
N GLU A 165 18.00 2.51 3.11
CA GLU A 165 18.39 1.41 4.00
C GLU A 165 17.87 0.11 3.35
N ASP A 166 18.58 -0.99 3.59
CA ASP A 166 18.17 -2.28 3.04
C ASP A 166 16.78 -2.67 3.60
N PRO A 167 15.77 -2.90 2.76
CA PRO A 167 14.47 -3.34 3.21
C PRO A 167 14.48 -4.66 3.97
N HIS A 168 15.44 -5.56 3.71
CA HIS A 168 15.60 -6.80 4.47
C HIS A 168 15.95 -6.52 5.93
N ASP A 169 16.74 -5.48 6.21
CA ASP A 169 17.07 -5.07 7.58
C ASP A 169 15.89 -4.36 8.25
N LEU A 170 15.16 -3.55 7.50
CA LEU A 170 13.98 -2.84 7.99
C LEU A 170 12.85 -3.79 8.39
N TYR A 171 12.59 -4.81 7.55
CA TYR A 171 11.51 -5.79 7.72
C TYR A 171 12.05 -7.19 8.05
N LYS A 172 13.15 -7.27 8.81
CA LYS A 172 13.80 -8.53 9.22
C LYS A 172 12.89 -9.50 9.99
N HIS A 173 11.76 -9.01 10.50
CA HIS A 173 10.75 -9.85 11.16
C HIS A 173 9.88 -10.63 10.17
N TRP A 174 9.95 -10.36 8.86
CA TRP A 174 9.26 -11.16 7.86
C TRP A 174 9.96 -12.50 7.65
N PRO A 175 9.19 -13.60 7.50
CA PRO A 175 9.75 -14.93 7.25
C PRO A 175 10.57 -14.99 5.94
N ALA A 176 11.57 -15.87 5.91
CA ALA A 176 12.46 -16.01 4.75
C ALA A 176 11.73 -16.45 3.47
N ASP A 177 10.69 -17.26 3.58
CA ASP A 177 9.87 -17.68 2.44
C ASP A 177 9.03 -16.55 1.84
N ILE A 178 8.66 -15.56 2.65
CA ILE A 178 8.01 -14.33 2.20
C ILE A 178 9.01 -13.48 1.42
N TRP A 179 10.23 -13.28 1.95
CA TRP A 179 11.28 -12.55 1.24
C TRP A 179 11.65 -13.21 -0.09
N GLN A 180 11.78 -14.54 -0.10
CA GLN A 180 12.01 -15.27 -1.35
C GLN A 180 10.92 -15.04 -2.40
N ALA A 181 9.65 -14.96 -1.97
CA ALA A 181 8.55 -14.68 -2.89
C ALA A 181 8.58 -13.23 -3.39
N ILE A 182 8.92 -12.26 -2.53
CA ILE A 182 9.09 -10.84 -2.89
C ILE A 182 10.19 -10.70 -3.95
N GLU A 183 11.36 -11.31 -3.75
CA GLU A 183 12.48 -11.30 -4.70
C GLU A 183 12.14 -11.95 -6.05
N GLN A 184 11.22 -12.92 -6.04
CA GLN A 184 10.70 -13.56 -7.25
C GLN A 184 9.53 -12.80 -7.88
N HIS A 185 9.14 -11.66 -7.34
CA HIS A 185 7.96 -10.88 -7.74
C HIS A 185 6.67 -11.72 -7.77
N GLN A 186 6.46 -12.52 -6.73
CA GLN A 186 5.33 -13.42 -6.61
C GLN A 186 4.53 -13.14 -5.33
N VAL A 187 3.21 -13.07 -5.46
CA VAL A 187 2.31 -13.06 -4.30
C VAL A 187 1.99 -14.52 -3.92
N LYS A 188 2.04 -14.82 -2.62
CA LYS A 188 1.69 -16.14 -2.07
C LYS A 188 0.52 -16.05 -1.10
N PRO A 189 -0.28 -17.11 -0.94
CA PRO A 189 -1.24 -17.20 0.15
C PRO A 189 -0.59 -16.97 1.51
N GLY A 190 -1.29 -16.26 2.40
CA GLY A 190 -0.78 -15.88 3.72
C GLY A 190 0.00 -14.57 3.78
N MET A 191 0.40 -13.98 2.65
CA MET A 191 0.97 -12.63 2.61
C MET A 191 -0.05 -11.59 3.06
N ASN A 192 0.39 -10.56 3.76
CA ASN A 192 -0.39 -9.35 3.94
C ASN A 192 -0.28 -8.44 2.71
N GLU A 193 -1.11 -7.37 2.65
CA GLU A 193 -1.15 -6.45 1.51
C GLU A 193 0.21 -5.77 1.28
N MET A 194 0.87 -5.31 2.35
CA MET A 194 2.18 -4.68 2.25
C MET A 194 3.25 -5.63 1.67
N GLN A 195 3.25 -6.91 2.06
CA GLN A 195 4.15 -7.92 1.50
C GLN A 195 3.87 -8.17 0.01
N ALA A 196 2.59 -8.13 -0.39
CA ALA A 196 2.22 -8.24 -1.80
C ALA A 196 2.64 -6.98 -2.58
N ASP A 197 2.49 -5.77 -2.01
CA ASP A 197 2.97 -4.52 -2.60
C ASP A 197 4.49 -4.56 -2.82
N PHE A 198 5.24 -5.10 -1.87
CA PHE A 198 6.69 -5.32 -2.02
C PHE A 198 7.04 -6.31 -3.13
N ALA A 199 6.19 -7.30 -3.38
CA ALA A 199 6.43 -8.28 -4.43
C ALA A 199 6.12 -7.75 -5.83
N VAL A 200 4.98 -7.06 -6.01
CA VAL A 200 4.43 -6.77 -7.35
C VAL A 200 4.05 -5.31 -7.59
N GLY A 201 4.36 -4.43 -6.64
CA GLY A 201 4.00 -3.02 -6.68
C GLY A 201 2.63 -2.76 -6.08
N MET A 202 2.36 -1.49 -5.77
CA MET A 202 1.14 -1.07 -5.07
C MET A 202 -0.12 -1.42 -5.88
N GLY A 203 -1.06 -2.08 -5.20
CA GLY A 203 -2.34 -2.46 -5.76
C GLY A 203 -3.42 -1.39 -5.59
N VAL A 204 -4.50 -1.55 -6.33
CA VAL A 204 -5.71 -0.72 -6.25
C VAL A 204 -6.82 -1.55 -5.62
N PRO A 205 -7.34 -1.16 -4.45
CA PRO A 205 -8.43 -1.91 -3.83
C PRO A 205 -9.74 -1.71 -4.60
N ASP A 206 -10.49 -2.81 -4.78
CA ASP A 206 -11.87 -2.74 -5.23
C ASP A 206 -12.79 -2.33 -4.07
N ALA A 207 -13.92 -1.72 -4.42
CA ALA A 207 -14.98 -1.46 -3.43
C ALA A 207 -15.55 -2.81 -2.95
N GLY A 208 -15.20 -3.23 -1.73
CA GLY A 208 -15.55 -4.53 -1.17
C GLY A 208 -16.21 -4.44 0.21
N ARG A 209 -16.66 -5.58 0.74
CA ARG A 209 -17.19 -5.74 2.09
C ARG A 209 -16.08 -5.62 3.14
N SER A 210 -16.44 -5.26 4.35
CA SER A 210 -15.48 -4.93 5.43
C SER A 210 -14.59 -6.09 5.91
N ASP A 211 -14.98 -7.33 5.68
CA ASP A 211 -14.32 -8.55 6.15
C ASP A 211 -13.53 -9.29 5.04
N GLU A 212 -13.81 -8.95 3.78
CA GLU A 212 -13.10 -9.47 2.60
C GLU A 212 -12.74 -8.32 1.68
N LYS A 213 -11.45 -8.16 1.39
CA LYS A 213 -10.91 -7.10 0.54
C LYS A 213 -10.28 -7.70 -0.70
N THR A 214 -10.66 -7.23 -1.86
CA THR A 214 -10.02 -7.57 -3.13
C THR A 214 -9.15 -6.41 -3.61
N VAL A 215 -7.93 -6.72 -4.03
CA VAL A 215 -6.94 -5.74 -4.52
C VAL A 215 -6.45 -6.17 -5.90
N ARG A 216 -6.39 -5.23 -6.84
CA ARG A 216 -5.86 -5.44 -8.19
C ARG A 216 -4.46 -4.89 -8.27
N TYR A 217 -3.52 -5.71 -8.69
CA TYR A 217 -2.12 -5.38 -8.89
C TYR A 217 -1.80 -5.30 -10.37
N PRO A 218 -1.23 -4.19 -10.88
CA PRO A 218 -0.79 -4.07 -12.28
C PRO A 218 0.35 -5.03 -12.64
N ASN A 219 1.21 -5.35 -11.69
CA ASN A 219 2.28 -6.35 -11.77
C ASN A 219 3.07 -6.31 -13.09
N GLY A 220 3.56 -5.12 -13.47
CA GLY A 220 4.40 -4.97 -14.67
C GLY A 220 3.74 -5.39 -15.99
N GLY A 221 2.42 -5.36 -16.09
CA GLY A 221 1.66 -5.77 -17.27
C GLY A 221 1.14 -7.21 -17.23
N LYS A 222 1.33 -7.92 -16.12
CA LYS A 222 0.74 -9.24 -15.83
C LYS A 222 -0.21 -9.10 -14.63
N PRO A 223 -1.39 -8.48 -14.81
CA PRO A 223 -2.24 -8.10 -13.70
C PRO A 223 -2.63 -9.31 -12.83
N LEU A 224 -2.72 -9.06 -11.52
CA LEU A 224 -3.18 -10.02 -10.52
C LEU A 224 -4.37 -9.45 -9.76
N VAL A 225 -5.27 -10.34 -9.34
CA VAL A 225 -6.35 -10.03 -8.39
C VAL A 225 -6.15 -10.89 -7.16
N VAL A 226 -5.97 -10.23 -6.01
CA VAL A 226 -5.73 -10.91 -4.73
C VAL A 226 -6.88 -10.61 -3.77
N THR A 227 -7.46 -11.67 -3.22
CA THR A 227 -8.50 -11.57 -2.18
C THR A 227 -7.87 -11.77 -0.82
N TYR A 228 -8.12 -10.84 0.09
CA TYR A 228 -7.65 -10.85 1.48
C TYR A 228 -8.79 -11.09 2.44
N GLN A 229 -8.58 -11.96 3.43
CA GLN A 229 -9.48 -12.18 4.56
C GLN A 229 -8.65 -12.12 5.86
N GLY A 230 -9.12 -11.36 6.84
CA GLY A 230 -8.37 -11.14 8.08
C GLY A 230 -6.97 -10.55 7.84
N GLY A 231 -6.78 -9.74 6.76
CA GLY A 231 -5.51 -9.13 6.39
C GLY A 231 -4.51 -10.08 5.73
N LYS A 232 -4.91 -11.29 5.33
CA LYS A 232 -4.07 -12.30 4.68
C LYS A 232 -4.62 -12.68 3.32
N ALA A 233 -3.75 -12.82 2.32
CA ALA A 233 -4.09 -13.29 0.99
C ALA A 233 -4.61 -14.74 1.06
N ILE A 234 -5.83 -14.97 0.60
CA ILE A 234 -6.47 -16.30 0.58
C ILE A 234 -6.65 -16.81 -0.84
N GLU A 235 -6.79 -15.93 -1.82
CA GLU A 235 -6.96 -16.31 -3.21
C GLU A 235 -6.17 -15.35 -4.11
N ILE A 236 -5.52 -15.90 -5.14
CA ILE A 236 -4.71 -15.17 -6.13
C ILE A 236 -5.14 -15.62 -7.51
N LYS A 237 -5.60 -14.69 -8.34
CA LYS A 237 -6.05 -14.94 -9.71
C LYS A 237 -5.28 -14.07 -10.68
N ALA A 238 -5.12 -14.54 -11.92
CA ALA A 238 -4.71 -13.67 -13.01
C ALA A 238 -5.80 -12.61 -13.24
N GLY A 239 -5.41 -11.36 -13.34
CA GLY A 239 -6.30 -10.28 -13.71
C GLY A 239 -6.57 -10.28 -15.22
N SER A 240 -7.70 -9.73 -15.61
CA SER A 240 -8.06 -9.48 -17.00
C SER A 240 -7.71 -8.05 -17.41
#